data_b0e04787b49cb219a3eef28e14289bfd
#
_entry.id   b0e04787b49cb219a3eef28e14289bfd
#
_cell.length_a   1.000
_cell.length_b   1.000
_cell.length_c   1.000
_cell.angle_alpha   90.00
_cell.angle_beta   90.00
_cell.angle_gamma   90.00
#
_symmetry.space_group_name_H-M   'P 1'
#
loop_
_entity.id
_entity.type
_entity.pdbx_description
1 polymer ?
#
loop_
_entity_poly.entity_id
_entity_poly.type
_entity_poly.pdbx_seq_one_letter_code
_entity_poly.pdbx_strand_id
1 'polypeptide(L)'
;MLRNVADMDLRLLRIFSVVVKCGGFTAAQAELNMSQSNISTHISGLEKRLGYRICERGKGGFRLTEKGQMILTAAQTLFGAVDAFRDQAQHLSGRLVGDLYLGLADNIATLPTARIDAAIARFYQREHDMHLHIFVNSPTELELAVIDGQLDMAISYFSRPLPTLAYQPLYTEEIGIFCGAKHPLFAVDSPSVEQLKASDWIKHGFLPVDQVLPIAPDRASATAHHMEAVVHGVLAGTHLGYLPAHYARPWLVNGLMRALHPETLRYEVQHSMITHMGHPQSEAVRAFIDDLLAEHNL
;
A
#
# COMPACT_ATOMS: atom_id res chain seq x y z
N MET A 1 20.29 -10.78 29.89
CA MET A 1 18.99 -11.29 29.49
C MET A 1 17.90 -10.39 30.06
N LEU A 2 17.00 -9.89 29.21
CA LEU A 2 15.96 -8.94 29.60
C LEU A 2 15.00 -9.64 30.58
N ARG A 3 15.04 -9.28 31.87
CA ARG A 3 14.12 -9.83 32.87
C ARG A 3 12.92 -8.94 33.14
N ASN A 4 13.08 -7.63 32.95
CA ASN A 4 12.03 -6.61 33.03
C ASN A 4 12.23 -5.59 31.92
N VAL A 5 11.15 -5.07 31.38
CA VAL A 5 11.18 -3.97 30.41
C VAL A 5 11.13 -2.65 31.19
N ALA A 6 12.15 -1.81 31.00
CA ALA A 6 12.26 -0.48 31.59
C ALA A 6 12.15 0.59 30.50
N ASP A 7 11.93 1.86 30.90
CA ASP A 7 11.83 2.99 29.97
C ASP A 7 13.01 3.08 28.99
N MET A 8 14.21 2.73 29.48
CA MET A 8 15.40 2.68 28.62
C MET A 8 15.25 1.66 27.51
N ASP A 9 14.63 0.51 27.77
CA ASP A 9 14.41 -0.54 26.75
C ASP A 9 13.45 -0.08 25.69
N LEU A 10 12.36 0.58 26.05
CA LEU A 10 11.40 1.18 25.11
C LEU A 10 12.10 2.20 24.22
N ARG A 11 12.94 3.04 24.78
CA ARG A 11 13.73 4.00 24.00
C ARG A 11 14.69 3.32 23.03
N LEU A 12 15.39 2.28 23.47
CA LEU A 12 16.31 1.52 22.62
C LEU A 12 15.60 0.79 21.49
N LEU A 13 14.41 0.22 21.77
CA LEU A 13 13.57 -0.42 20.76
C LEU A 13 13.04 0.59 19.72
N ARG A 14 12.65 1.80 20.13
CA ARG A 14 12.27 2.87 19.19
C ARG A 14 13.42 3.26 18.27
N ILE A 15 14.63 3.46 18.82
CA ILE A 15 15.82 3.76 18.02
C ILE A 15 16.09 2.61 17.03
N PHE A 16 15.96 1.37 17.47
CA PHE A 16 16.13 0.19 16.61
C PHE A 16 15.12 0.18 15.46
N SER A 17 13.83 0.40 15.74
CA SER A 17 12.77 0.46 14.71
C SER A 17 13.05 1.55 13.68
N VAL A 18 13.50 2.74 14.10
CA VAL A 18 13.86 3.82 13.16
C VAL A 18 15.09 3.47 12.32
N VAL A 19 16.10 2.84 12.89
CA VAL A 19 17.29 2.37 12.15
C VAL A 19 16.91 1.38 11.06
N VAL A 20 15.98 0.47 11.36
CA VAL A 20 15.47 -0.50 10.38
C VAL A 20 14.68 0.20 9.29
N LYS A 21 13.73 1.08 9.65
CA LYS A 21 12.91 1.88 8.74
C LYS A 21 13.77 2.68 7.74
N CYS A 22 14.84 3.29 8.23
CA CYS A 22 15.76 4.08 7.40
C CYS A 22 16.78 3.21 6.60
N GLY A 23 16.77 1.88 6.75
CA GLY A 23 17.71 1.00 6.06
C GLY A 23 19.14 1.04 6.58
N GLY A 24 19.37 1.62 7.78
CA GLY A 24 20.70 1.62 8.41
C GLY A 24 21.02 2.85 9.27
N PHE A 25 22.19 2.76 9.91
CA PHE A 25 22.63 3.72 10.92
C PHE A 25 22.85 5.15 10.38
N THR A 26 23.44 5.24 9.18
CA THR A 26 23.74 6.53 8.54
C THR A 26 22.46 7.24 8.10
N ALA A 27 21.53 6.53 7.51
CA ALA A 27 20.27 7.08 7.06
C ALA A 27 19.37 7.51 8.25
N ALA A 28 19.45 6.82 9.38
CA ALA A 28 18.69 7.13 10.58
C ALA A 28 19.17 8.39 11.34
N GLN A 29 20.33 8.96 11.01
CA GLN A 29 20.90 10.12 11.73
C GLN A 29 19.98 11.34 11.68
N ALA A 30 19.44 11.64 10.50
CA ALA A 30 18.56 12.79 10.32
C ALA A 30 17.24 12.62 11.08
N GLU A 31 16.63 11.44 10.97
CA GLU A 31 15.36 11.11 11.63
C GLU A 31 15.47 11.10 13.16
N LEU A 32 16.57 10.55 13.70
CA LEU A 32 16.81 10.46 15.14
C LEU A 32 17.47 11.71 15.72
N ASN A 33 17.93 12.66 14.89
CA ASN A 33 18.76 13.78 15.28
C ASN A 33 19.95 13.33 16.17
N MET A 34 20.63 12.26 15.77
CA MET A 34 21.73 11.63 16.49
C MET A 34 22.91 11.34 15.58
N SER A 35 24.14 11.37 16.14
CA SER A 35 25.30 10.89 15.40
C SER A 35 25.26 9.37 15.21
N GLN A 36 25.86 8.87 14.13
CA GLN A 36 25.96 7.43 13.86
C GLN A 36 26.61 6.65 15.03
N SER A 37 27.61 7.24 15.70
CA SER A 37 28.27 6.64 16.85
C SER A 37 27.31 6.46 18.04
N ASN A 38 26.46 7.45 18.30
CA ASN A 38 25.45 7.38 19.36
C ASN A 38 24.38 6.31 19.03
N ILE A 39 23.88 6.29 17.81
CA ILE A 39 22.93 5.26 17.37
C ILE A 39 23.55 3.88 17.52
N SER A 40 24.82 3.71 17.09
CA SER A 40 25.56 2.47 17.22
C SER A 40 25.71 2.02 18.69
N THR A 41 25.96 2.96 19.60
CA THR A 41 26.06 2.71 21.03
C THR A 41 24.71 2.24 21.61
N HIS A 42 23.62 2.87 21.23
CA HIS A 42 22.27 2.49 21.65
C HIS A 42 21.89 1.07 21.17
N ILE A 43 22.14 0.76 19.89
CA ILE A 43 21.88 -0.58 19.36
C ILE A 43 22.74 -1.64 20.05
N SER A 44 24.03 -1.36 20.27
CA SER A 44 24.91 -2.27 21.04
C SER A 44 24.46 -2.44 22.49
N GLY A 45 23.89 -1.38 23.08
CA GLY A 45 23.26 -1.43 24.40
C GLY A 45 22.06 -2.37 24.43
N LEU A 46 21.17 -2.27 23.42
CA LEU A 46 20.02 -3.15 23.26
C LEU A 46 20.46 -4.62 23.09
N GLU A 47 21.43 -4.90 22.21
CA GLU A 47 21.98 -6.23 21.99
C GLU A 47 22.56 -6.86 23.26
N LYS A 48 23.28 -6.07 24.08
CA LYS A 48 23.79 -6.51 25.37
C LYS A 48 22.66 -6.88 26.32
N ARG A 49 21.58 -6.12 26.38
CA ARG A 49 20.42 -6.41 27.24
C ARG A 49 19.66 -7.65 26.78
N LEU A 50 19.50 -7.82 25.44
CA LEU A 50 18.88 -8.99 24.83
C LEU A 50 19.76 -10.24 24.98
N GLY A 51 21.10 -10.10 24.98
CA GLY A 51 22.06 -11.19 25.02
C GLY A 51 22.40 -11.78 23.66
N TYR A 52 21.99 -11.15 22.58
CA TYR A 52 22.28 -11.56 21.19
C TYR A 52 22.26 -10.36 20.23
N ARG A 53 22.83 -10.56 19.03
CA ARG A 53 22.81 -9.56 17.96
C ARG A 53 21.48 -9.55 17.24
N ILE A 54 21.00 -8.34 16.92
CA ILE A 54 19.78 -8.09 16.19
C ILE A 54 20.04 -7.53 14.79
N CYS A 55 21.25 -7.05 14.53
CA CYS A 55 21.65 -6.59 13.21
C CYS A 55 23.12 -6.93 12.90
N GLU A 56 23.40 -7.06 11.60
CA GLU A 56 24.74 -7.25 11.05
C GLU A 56 25.18 -5.96 10.34
N ARG A 57 26.48 -5.69 10.44
CA ARG A 57 27.16 -4.54 9.85
C ARG A 57 28.37 -5.04 9.10
N GLY A 58 28.59 -4.63 7.88
CA GLY A 58 29.75 -5.03 7.12
C GLY A 58 29.79 -4.46 5.73
N LYS A 59 30.69 -4.98 4.89
CA LYS A 59 30.83 -4.60 3.46
C LYS A 59 29.54 -4.80 2.65
N GLY A 60 28.59 -5.60 3.14
CA GLY A 60 27.27 -5.85 2.55
C GLY A 60 26.15 -4.90 3.03
N GLY A 61 26.46 -3.86 3.82
CA GLY A 61 25.47 -2.92 4.36
C GLY A 61 24.84 -3.36 5.68
N PHE A 62 23.68 -2.76 5.97
CA PHE A 62 22.86 -3.07 7.15
C PHE A 62 21.91 -4.23 6.82
N ARG A 63 21.85 -5.22 7.70
CA ARG A 63 20.89 -6.35 7.62
C ARG A 63 20.40 -6.73 9.01
N LEU A 64 19.13 -7.11 9.09
CA LEU A 64 18.60 -7.73 10.30
C LEU A 64 19.06 -9.20 10.40
N THR A 65 19.32 -9.65 11.62
CA THR A 65 19.37 -11.09 11.89
C THR A 65 17.95 -11.64 12.00
N GLU A 66 17.78 -12.97 11.94
CA GLU A 66 16.49 -13.62 12.20
C GLU A 66 15.91 -13.20 13.57
N LYS A 67 16.76 -13.16 14.60
CA LYS A 67 16.37 -12.64 15.93
C LYS A 67 16.04 -11.16 15.91
N GLY A 68 16.72 -10.38 15.07
CA GLY A 68 16.41 -8.96 14.85
C GLY A 68 15.03 -8.75 14.25
N GLN A 69 14.65 -9.57 13.28
CA GLN A 69 13.30 -9.53 12.70
C GLN A 69 12.23 -9.85 13.73
N MET A 70 12.44 -10.89 14.55
CA MET A 70 11.51 -11.25 15.63
C MET A 70 11.37 -10.13 16.67
N ILE A 71 12.47 -9.48 17.04
CA ILE A 71 12.44 -8.34 17.98
C ILE A 71 11.76 -7.11 17.37
N LEU A 72 11.95 -6.87 16.09
CA LEU A 72 11.25 -5.78 15.39
C LEU A 72 9.73 -5.98 15.46
N THR A 73 9.25 -7.15 15.07
CA THR A 73 7.81 -7.51 15.14
C THR A 73 7.27 -7.38 16.57
N ALA A 74 8.00 -7.90 17.56
CA ALA A 74 7.61 -7.78 18.97
C ALA A 74 7.58 -6.31 19.46
N ALA A 75 8.53 -5.48 19.02
CA ALA A 75 8.57 -4.06 19.35
C ALA A 75 7.38 -3.30 18.72
N GLN A 76 7.04 -3.61 17.48
CA GLN A 76 5.88 -3.04 16.79
C GLN A 76 4.58 -3.38 17.52
N THR A 77 4.38 -4.64 17.90
CA THR A 77 3.22 -5.07 18.71
C THR A 77 3.15 -4.32 20.05
N LEU A 78 4.29 -4.17 20.73
CA LEU A 78 4.36 -3.46 22.01
C LEU A 78 4.00 -1.97 21.84
N PHE A 79 4.56 -1.31 20.85
CA PHE A 79 4.26 0.11 20.60
C PHE A 79 2.81 0.31 20.16
N GLY A 80 2.26 -0.56 19.32
CA GLY A 80 0.84 -0.56 19.00
C GLY A 80 -0.06 -0.69 20.22
N ALA A 81 0.30 -1.55 21.18
CA ALA A 81 -0.45 -1.68 22.44
C ALA A 81 -0.33 -0.43 23.33
N VAL A 82 0.85 0.23 23.37
CA VAL A 82 1.05 1.49 24.09
C VAL A 82 0.23 2.62 23.45
N ASP A 83 0.19 2.69 22.13
CA ASP A 83 -0.60 3.67 21.39
C ASP A 83 -2.10 3.42 21.60
N ALA A 84 -2.56 2.18 21.52
CA ALA A 84 -3.94 1.81 21.84
C ALA A 84 -4.35 2.18 23.28
N PHE A 85 -3.45 1.99 24.24
CA PHE A 85 -3.68 2.42 25.63
C PHE A 85 -3.78 3.94 25.73
N ARG A 86 -2.88 4.68 25.06
CA ARG A 86 -2.92 6.15 25.02
C ARG A 86 -4.24 6.63 24.44
N ASP A 87 -4.66 6.05 23.33
CA ASP A 87 -5.90 6.40 22.63
C ASP A 87 -7.12 6.11 23.52
N GLN A 88 -7.13 4.96 24.20
CA GLN A 88 -8.20 4.60 25.14
C GLN A 88 -8.25 5.54 26.36
N ALA A 89 -7.09 5.98 26.88
CA ALA A 89 -7.04 6.96 27.95
C ALA A 89 -7.51 8.34 27.49
N GLN A 90 -7.26 8.71 26.25
CA GLN A 90 -7.72 9.96 25.63
C GLN A 90 -9.20 9.92 25.26
N HIS A 91 -9.73 8.74 24.91
CA HIS A 91 -11.15 8.54 24.62
C HIS A 91 -12.08 8.97 25.78
N LEU A 92 -11.62 8.90 27.00
CA LEU A 92 -12.35 9.47 28.17
C LEU A 92 -12.63 10.97 28.03
N SER A 93 -11.98 11.67 27.09
CA SER A 93 -12.23 13.06 26.72
C SER A 93 -13.25 13.26 25.59
N GLY A 94 -13.71 12.18 24.93
CA GLY A 94 -14.68 12.23 23.82
C GLY A 94 -14.12 12.75 22.49
N ARG A 95 -12.80 12.89 22.35
CA ARG A 95 -12.13 13.45 21.16
C ARG A 95 -11.14 12.43 20.56
N LEU A 96 -11.21 12.21 19.25
CA LEU A 96 -10.22 11.37 18.55
C LEU A 96 -8.89 12.12 18.40
N VAL A 97 -7.77 11.48 18.76
CA VAL A 97 -6.44 12.10 18.74
C VAL A 97 -5.41 11.11 18.21
N GLY A 98 -4.39 11.60 17.51
CA GLY A 98 -3.23 10.81 17.06
C GLY A 98 -3.08 10.77 15.54
N ASP A 99 -2.46 9.71 15.03
CA ASP A 99 -2.15 9.53 13.62
C ASP A 99 -2.94 8.34 13.05
N LEU A 100 -3.39 8.45 11.80
CA LEU A 100 -3.98 7.37 11.01
C LEU A 100 -3.16 7.19 9.73
N TYR A 101 -2.65 6.00 9.50
CA TYR A 101 -1.81 5.65 8.36
C TYR A 101 -2.60 4.79 7.37
N LEU A 102 -3.05 5.40 6.26
CA LEU A 102 -3.85 4.78 5.21
C LEU A 102 -3.04 4.51 3.96
N GLY A 103 -3.01 3.27 3.49
CA GLY A 103 -2.45 2.89 2.20
C GLY A 103 -3.51 2.77 1.12
N LEU A 104 -3.23 3.22 -0.09
CA LEU A 104 -4.14 3.17 -1.24
C LEU A 104 -3.42 2.62 -2.48
N ALA A 105 -4.17 1.93 -3.36
CA ALA A 105 -3.74 1.72 -4.73
C ALA A 105 -3.69 3.05 -5.48
N ASP A 106 -2.91 3.11 -6.57
CA ASP A 106 -2.92 4.26 -7.47
C ASP A 106 -4.24 4.36 -8.26
N ASN A 107 -4.49 5.50 -8.90
CA ASN A 107 -5.62 5.82 -9.81
C ASN A 107 -7.05 5.71 -9.27
N ILE A 108 -7.29 5.25 -8.06
CA ILE A 108 -8.65 5.05 -7.52
C ILE A 108 -9.41 6.35 -7.24
N ALA A 109 -8.75 7.50 -7.21
CA ALA A 109 -9.40 8.80 -6.97
C ALA A 109 -10.45 9.19 -8.04
N THR A 110 -10.36 8.61 -9.25
CA THR A 110 -11.34 8.83 -10.32
C THR A 110 -12.45 7.79 -10.35
N LEU A 111 -12.46 6.82 -9.44
CA LEU A 111 -13.48 5.78 -9.33
C LEU A 111 -14.59 6.20 -8.35
N PRO A 112 -15.80 6.54 -8.82
CA PRO A 112 -16.86 7.05 -7.94
C PRO A 112 -17.32 6.05 -6.86
N THR A 113 -17.19 4.75 -7.14
CA THR A 113 -17.58 3.69 -6.21
C THR A 113 -16.54 3.46 -5.11
N ALA A 114 -15.34 4.01 -5.20
CA ALA A 114 -14.31 3.90 -4.16
C ALA A 114 -14.67 4.65 -2.89
N ARG A 115 -15.42 5.78 -2.98
CA ARG A 115 -16.00 6.57 -1.87
C ARG A 115 -15.05 6.89 -0.71
N ILE A 116 -13.75 6.85 -0.96
CA ILE A 116 -12.72 7.12 0.06
C ILE A 116 -12.76 8.58 0.48
N ASP A 117 -13.00 9.47 -0.48
CA ASP A 117 -13.23 10.90 -0.27
C ASP A 117 -14.42 11.17 0.66
N ALA A 118 -15.54 10.45 0.46
CA ALA A 118 -16.71 10.53 1.31
C ALA A 118 -16.43 10.02 2.74
N ALA A 119 -15.71 8.90 2.87
CA ALA A 119 -15.29 8.37 4.16
C ALA A 119 -14.37 9.36 4.91
N ILE A 120 -13.40 9.95 4.22
CA ILE A 120 -12.53 11.00 4.78
C ILE A 120 -13.38 12.20 5.22
N ALA A 121 -14.29 12.69 4.37
CA ALA A 121 -15.14 13.83 4.70
C ALA A 121 -15.99 13.56 5.94
N ARG A 122 -16.57 12.36 6.06
CA ARG A 122 -17.37 11.93 7.22
C ARG A 122 -16.52 11.82 8.49
N PHE A 123 -15.33 11.25 8.39
CA PHE A 123 -14.38 11.14 9.49
C PHE A 123 -14.04 12.51 10.09
N TYR A 124 -13.78 13.51 9.24
CA TYR A 124 -13.44 14.88 9.65
C TYR A 124 -14.61 15.71 10.16
N GLN A 125 -15.86 15.20 10.14
CA GLN A 125 -17.00 15.86 10.81
C GLN A 125 -17.01 15.69 12.34
N ARG A 126 -16.22 14.76 12.87
CA ARG A 126 -16.07 14.55 14.33
C ARG A 126 -15.13 15.59 14.94
N GLU A 127 -15.27 15.82 16.24
CA GLU A 127 -14.23 16.53 16.99
C GLU A 127 -12.97 15.65 17.07
N HIS A 128 -11.89 16.11 16.52
CA HIS A 128 -10.63 15.37 16.46
C HIS A 128 -9.40 16.27 16.52
N ASP A 129 -8.29 15.68 16.90
CA ASP A 129 -6.93 16.19 16.75
C ASP A 129 -6.09 15.07 16.09
N MET A 130 -6.55 14.67 14.89
CA MET A 130 -6.01 13.57 14.11
C MET A 130 -5.19 14.07 12.94
N HIS A 131 -4.09 13.39 12.65
CA HIS A 131 -3.34 13.57 11.42
C HIS A 131 -3.48 12.33 10.53
N LEU A 132 -4.04 12.50 9.32
CA LEU A 132 -4.20 11.45 8.34
C LEU A 132 -2.99 11.43 7.40
N HIS A 133 -2.27 10.32 7.40
CA HIS A 133 -1.18 10.04 6.47
C HIS A 133 -1.68 9.11 5.37
N ILE A 134 -1.59 9.54 4.10
CA ILE A 134 -2.01 8.74 2.96
C ILE A 134 -0.80 8.35 2.13
N PHE A 135 -0.67 7.05 1.85
CA PHE A 135 0.40 6.48 1.03
C PHE A 135 -0.19 5.79 -0.19
N VAL A 136 0.48 5.96 -1.33
CA VAL A 136 0.10 5.26 -2.56
C VAL A 136 1.24 4.31 -2.93
N ASN A 137 0.96 3.01 -2.88
CA ASN A 137 1.95 1.97 -3.08
C ASN A 137 1.35 0.79 -3.86
N SER A 138 2.21 -0.11 -4.32
CA SER A 138 1.76 -1.37 -4.94
C SER A 138 1.04 -2.29 -3.95
N PRO A 139 0.16 -3.20 -4.41
CA PRO A 139 -0.57 -4.11 -3.52
C PRO A 139 0.33 -4.89 -2.56
N THR A 140 1.45 -5.42 -3.05
CA THR A 140 2.41 -6.17 -2.22
C THR A 140 3.09 -5.29 -1.17
N GLU A 141 3.46 -4.06 -1.52
CA GLU A 141 4.04 -3.11 -0.55
C GLU A 141 3.02 -2.71 0.50
N LEU A 142 1.75 -2.55 0.11
CA LEU A 142 0.65 -2.26 1.05
C LEU A 142 0.44 -3.41 2.04
N GLU A 143 0.41 -4.67 1.57
CA GLU A 143 0.31 -5.85 2.45
C GLU A 143 1.46 -5.90 3.46
N LEU A 144 2.69 -5.74 2.98
CA LEU A 144 3.88 -5.73 3.83
C LEU A 144 3.85 -4.58 4.84
N ALA A 145 3.47 -3.38 4.42
CA ALA A 145 3.41 -2.21 5.30
C ALA A 145 2.33 -2.36 6.39
N VAL A 146 1.21 -3.03 6.11
CA VAL A 146 0.20 -3.36 7.14
C VAL A 146 0.70 -4.45 8.07
N ILE A 147 1.37 -5.50 7.56
CA ILE A 147 1.99 -6.56 8.39
C ILE A 147 3.05 -5.98 9.31
N ASP A 148 3.87 -5.06 8.80
CA ASP A 148 4.95 -4.43 9.55
C ASP A 148 4.46 -3.30 10.49
N GLY A 149 3.15 -3.00 10.53
CA GLY A 149 2.56 -1.93 11.34
C GLY A 149 3.00 -0.52 10.93
N GLN A 150 3.43 -0.35 9.69
CA GLN A 150 3.71 0.97 9.09
C GLN A 150 2.45 1.65 8.59
N LEU A 151 1.44 0.85 8.23
CA LEU A 151 0.10 1.28 7.89
C LEU A 151 -0.89 0.61 8.85
N ASP A 152 -1.90 1.36 9.26
CA ASP A 152 -3.01 0.82 10.05
C ASP A 152 -3.96 -0.02 9.19
N MET A 153 -4.13 0.41 7.95
CA MET A 153 -4.99 -0.22 6.97
C MET A 153 -4.56 0.13 5.54
N ALA A 154 -4.99 -0.67 4.58
CA ALA A 154 -4.81 -0.34 3.17
C ALA A 154 -6.01 -0.78 2.33
N ILE A 155 -6.23 -0.09 1.20
CA ILE A 155 -7.30 -0.37 0.24
C ILE A 155 -6.67 -0.59 -1.13
N SER A 156 -6.83 -1.80 -1.66
CA SER A 156 -6.29 -2.18 -2.97
C SER A 156 -6.95 -3.47 -3.45
N TYR A 157 -6.56 -3.95 -4.62
CA TYR A 157 -6.80 -5.32 -5.01
C TYR A 157 -5.66 -6.21 -4.51
N PHE A 158 -5.99 -7.40 -4.04
CA PHE A 158 -5.01 -8.35 -3.50
C PHE A 158 -5.19 -9.72 -4.15
N SER A 159 -4.09 -10.30 -4.63
CA SER A 159 -4.15 -11.54 -5.41
C SER A 159 -4.42 -12.77 -4.56
N ARG A 160 -3.84 -12.84 -3.37
CA ARG A 160 -3.94 -13.99 -2.47
C ARG A 160 -4.04 -13.53 -1.03
N PRO A 161 -5.08 -13.95 -0.30
CA PRO A 161 -5.18 -13.63 1.11
C PRO A 161 -4.01 -14.17 1.93
N LEU A 162 -3.39 -13.33 2.73
CA LEU A 162 -2.36 -13.70 3.69
C LEU A 162 -3.00 -13.99 5.05
N PRO A 163 -2.59 -15.07 5.77
CA PRO A 163 -3.25 -15.48 7.03
C PRO A 163 -3.17 -14.45 8.16
N THR A 164 -2.25 -13.49 8.05
CA THR A 164 -2.04 -12.43 9.05
C THR A 164 -2.89 -11.20 8.83
N LEU A 165 -3.59 -11.11 7.69
CA LEU A 165 -4.43 -9.98 7.31
C LEU A 165 -5.90 -10.36 7.25
N ALA A 166 -6.75 -9.45 7.71
CA ALA A 166 -8.19 -9.50 7.46
C ALA A 166 -8.51 -8.75 6.18
N TYR A 167 -9.39 -9.30 5.35
CA TYR A 167 -9.80 -8.74 4.05
C TYR A 167 -11.29 -8.46 4.07
N GLN A 168 -11.67 -7.20 3.86
CA GLN A 168 -13.06 -6.76 3.71
C GLN A 168 -13.29 -6.27 2.29
N PRO A 169 -14.04 -6.98 1.43
CA PRO A 169 -14.40 -6.49 0.10
C PRO A 169 -15.17 -5.17 0.19
N LEU A 170 -14.85 -4.21 -0.70
CA LEU A 170 -15.48 -2.90 -0.75
C LEU A 170 -16.21 -2.66 -2.09
N TYR A 171 -15.48 -2.64 -3.20
CA TYR A 171 -16.00 -2.32 -4.52
C TYR A 171 -15.26 -3.07 -5.63
N THR A 172 -15.84 -3.10 -6.82
CA THR A 172 -15.20 -3.62 -8.04
C THR A 172 -14.77 -2.48 -8.96
N GLU A 173 -13.72 -2.72 -9.72
CA GLU A 173 -13.17 -1.85 -10.74
C GLU A 173 -13.15 -2.55 -12.09
N GLU A 174 -13.68 -1.91 -13.14
CA GLU A 174 -13.68 -2.46 -14.49
C GLU A 174 -12.38 -2.09 -15.22
N ILE A 175 -11.70 -3.10 -15.76
CA ILE A 175 -10.47 -2.99 -16.54
C ILE A 175 -10.76 -3.35 -18.01
N GLY A 176 -10.39 -2.49 -18.93
CA GLY A 176 -10.52 -2.70 -20.37
C GLY A 176 -9.21 -2.61 -21.11
N ILE A 177 -9.25 -2.89 -22.43
CA ILE A 177 -8.10 -2.77 -23.34
C ILE A 177 -8.15 -1.42 -24.04
N PHE A 178 -7.03 -0.72 -24.08
CA PHE A 178 -6.94 0.60 -24.70
C PHE A 178 -5.77 0.73 -25.66
N CYS A 179 -5.94 1.56 -26.69
CA CYS A 179 -4.87 2.03 -27.57
C CYS A 179 -4.88 3.56 -27.67
N GLY A 180 -3.71 4.14 -27.88
CA GLY A 180 -3.53 5.58 -28.12
C GLY A 180 -3.83 5.96 -29.57
N ALA A 181 -4.12 7.25 -29.80
CA ALA A 181 -4.53 7.79 -31.14
C ALA A 181 -3.50 7.55 -32.25
N LYS A 182 -2.23 7.32 -31.92
CA LYS A 182 -1.15 7.03 -32.89
C LYS A 182 -0.99 5.53 -33.16
N HIS A 183 -1.70 4.65 -32.44
CA HIS A 183 -1.58 3.21 -32.63
C HIS A 183 -2.28 2.77 -33.91
N PRO A 184 -1.73 1.81 -34.69
CA PRO A 184 -2.34 1.34 -35.94
C PRO A 184 -3.78 0.87 -35.78
N LEU A 185 -4.14 0.27 -34.65
CA LEU A 185 -5.49 -0.22 -34.37
C LEU A 185 -6.48 0.88 -33.96
N PHE A 186 -6.03 2.12 -33.77
CA PHE A 186 -6.93 3.22 -33.38
C PHE A 186 -8.01 3.50 -34.42
N ALA A 187 -7.68 3.40 -35.72
CA ALA A 187 -8.61 3.62 -36.80
C ALA A 187 -9.37 2.34 -37.26
N VAL A 188 -9.08 1.21 -36.65
CA VAL A 188 -9.73 -0.07 -37.00
C VAL A 188 -11.00 -0.22 -36.17
N ASP A 189 -12.17 -0.26 -36.77
CA ASP A 189 -13.44 -0.29 -36.02
C ASP A 189 -13.60 -1.50 -35.11
N SER A 190 -13.21 -2.70 -35.56
CA SER A 190 -13.28 -3.93 -34.80
C SER A 190 -12.03 -4.79 -35.07
N PRO A 191 -10.91 -4.50 -34.39
CA PRO A 191 -9.69 -5.28 -34.57
C PRO A 191 -9.89 -6.72 -34.09
N SER A 192 -9.39 -7.69 -34.87
CA SER A 192 -9.52 -9.10 -34.50
C SER A 192 -8.67 -9.44 -33.25
N VAL A 193 -9.01 -10.54 -32.60
CA VAL A 193 -8.25 -11.05 -31.44
C VAL A 193 -6.80 -11.32 -31.80
N GLU A 194 -6.55 -11.82 -33.02
CA GLU A 194 -5.22 -12.06 -33.55
C GLU A 194 -4.42 -10.76 -33.72
N GLN A 195 -5.05 -9.69 -34.19
CA GLN A 195 -4.42 -8.37 -34.30
C GLN A 195 -4.07 -7.78 -32.94
N LEU A 196 -4.94 -7.98 -31.94
CA LEU A 196 -4.68 -7.57 -30.56
C LEU A 196 -3.52 -8.35 -29.96
N LYS A 197 -3.48 -9.68 -30.11
CA LYS A 197 -2.41 -10.54 -29.61
C LYS A 197 -1.06 -10.23 -30.24
N ALA A 198 -1.04 -9.99 -31.55
CA ALA A 198 0.18 -9.71 -32.32
C ALA A 198 0.73 -8.29 -32.08
N SER A 199 -0.03 -7.39 -31.45
CA SER A 199 0.43 -6.05 -31.08
C SER A 199 1.44 -6.09 -29.94
N ASP A 200 2.24 -5.05 -29.79
CA ASP A 200 3.05 -4.86 -28.59
C ASP A 200 2.19 -4.41 -27.41
N TRP A 201 2.47 -4.95 -26.24
CA TRP A 201 1.74 -4.62 -25.01
C TRP A 201 2.67 -4.06 -23.95
N ILE A 202 2.13 -3.12 -23.18
CA ILE A 202 2.66 -2.74 -21.88
C ILE A 202 1.82 -3.40 -20.80
N LYS A 203 2.44 -4.28 -20.01
CA LYS A 203 1.75 -4.97 -18.92
C LYS A 203 1.97 -4.26 -17.60
N HIS A 204 0.97 -4.33 -16.74
CA HIS A 204 1.09 -3.92 -15.35
C HIS A 204 1.86 -4.98 -14.56
N GLY A 205 2.82 -4.55 -13.73
CA GLY A 205 3.70 -5.45 -12.96
C GLY A 205 3.02 -6.20 -11.81
N PHE A 206 1.79 -5.81 -11.45
CA PHE A 206 1.02 -6.33 -10.32
C PHE A 206 -0.34 -6.87 -10.74
N LEU A 207 -0.39 -7.63 -11.82
CA LEU A 207 -1.63 -8.33 -12.18
C LEU A 207 -1.95 -9.39 -11.12
N PRO A 208 -3.23 -9.54 -10.72
CA PRO A 208 -3.66 -10.64 -9.86
C PRO A 208 -3.25 -11.98 -10.49
N VAL A 209 -2.59 -12.83 -9.71
CA VAL A 209 -2.02 -14.11 -10.22
C VAL A 209 -3.10 -15.04 -10.78
N ASP A 210 -4.32 -14.97 -10.22
CA ASP A 210 -5.45 -15.81 -10.60
C ASP A 210 -6.39 -15.13 -11.61
N GLN A 211 -6.02 -13.92 -12.09
CA GLN A 211 -6.84 -13.19 -13.07
C GLN A 211 -6.65 -13.77 -14.48
N VAL A 212 -7.71 -14.33 -15.00
CA VAL A 212 -7.75 -14.73 -16.40
C VAL A 212 -8.00 -13.48 -17.26
N LEU A 213 -6.97 -13.02 -17.95
CA LEU A 213 -7.10 -11.90 -18.88
C LEU A 213 -7.96 -12.31 -20.08
N PRO A 214 -8.88 -11.44 -20.55
CA PRO A 214 -9.66 -11.68 -21.77
C PRO A 214 -8.77 -11.97 -22.98
N ILE A 215 -7.62 -11.30 -23.05
CA ILE A 215 -6.56 -11.54 -24.04
C ILE A 215 -5.22 -11.62 -23.32
N ALA A 216 -4.54 -12.76 -23.49
CA ALA A 216 -3.12 -12.87 -23.18
C ALA A 216 -2.30 -12.43 -24.40
N PRO A 217 -1.46 -11.38 -24.29
CA PRO A 217 -0.66 -10.91 -25.41
C PRO A 217 0.44 -11.92 -25.78
N ASP A 218 0.73 -12.07 -27.08
CA ASP A 218 1.85 -12.87 -27.54
C ASP A 218 3.19 -12.21 -27.18
N ARG A 219 3.20 -10.87 -27.14
CA ARG A 219 4.36 -10.05 -26.82
C ARG A 219 4.03 -8.92 -25.85
N ALA A 220 4.74 -8.85 -24.73
CA ALA A 220 4.78 -7.70 -23.85
C ALA A 220 6.20 -7.14 -23.81
N SER A 221 6.44 -6.04 -24.51
CA SER A 221 7.76 -5.42 -24.64
C SER A 221 8.05 -4.38 -23.55
N ALA A 222 7.05 -4.03 -22.73
CA ALA A 222 7.18 -3.12 -21.61
C ALA A 222 6.45 -3.64 -20.37
N THR A 223 6.97 -3.27 -19.19
CA THR A 223 6.32 -3.50 -17.91
C THR A 223 6.28 -2.19 -17.13
N ALA A 224 5.14 -1.87 -16.56
CA ALA A 224 4.93 -0.68 -15.74
C ALA A 224 4.48 -1.08 -14.33
N HIS A 225 4.90 -0.31 -13.33
CA HIS A 225 4.60 -0.58 -11.93
C HIS A 225 3.52 0.33 -11.34
N HIS A 226 3.03 1.30 -12.15
CA HIS A 226 1.92 2.19 -11.82
C HIS A 226 1.07 2.41 -13.07
N MET A 227 -0.24 2.64 -12.88
CA MET A 227 -1.17 2.85 -14.00
C MET A 227 -0.82 4.07 -14.85
N GLU A 228 -0.28 5.13 -14.24
CA GLU A 228 0.23 6.29 -14.98
C GLU A 228 1.30 5.90 -16.01
N ALA A 229 2.20 5.01 -15.65
CA ALA A 229 3.24 4.53 -16.58
C ALA A 229 2.64 3.67 -17.72
N VAL A 230 1.58 2.89 -17.45
CA VAL A 230 0.84 2.18 -18.51
C VAL A 230 0.21 3.19 -19.47
N VAL A 231 -0.41 4.26 -18.94
CA VAL A 231 -1.02 5.33 -19.75
C VAL A 231 0.00 5.95 -20.70
N HIS A 232 1.24 6.21 -20.24
CA HIS A 232 2.29 6.76 -21.12
C HIS A 232 2.63 5.82 -22.28
N GLY A 233 2.72 4.52 -22.05
CA GLY A 233 2.96 3.52 -23.10
C GLY A 233 1.81 3.46 -24.13
N VAL A 234 0.58 3.54 -23.66
CA VAL A 234 -0.61 3.56 -24.51
C VAL A 234 -0.69 4.87 -25.32
N LEU A 235 -0.52 6.04 -24.68
CA LEU A 235 -0.57 7.36 -25.34
C LEU A 235 0.56 7.53 -26.37
N ALA A 236 1.69 6.91 -26.18
CA ALA A 236 2.77 6.89 -27.18
C ALA A 236 2.31 6.28 -28.53
N GLY A 237 1.24 5.45 -28.48
CA GLY A 237 0.72 4.74 -29.63
C GLY A 237 1.56 3.56 -30.09
N THR A 238 2.41 3.07 -29.21
CA THR A 238 3.31 1.93 -29.49
C THR A 238 2.85 0.64 -28.83
N HIS A 239 2.00 0.74 -27.79
CA HIS A 239 1.53 -0.40 -27.01
C HIS A 239 0.03 -0.38 -26.81
N LEU A 240 -0.55 -1.58 -26.71
CA LEU A 240 -1.83 -1.78 -26.07
C LEU A 240 -1.63 -1.92 -24.56
N GLY A 241 -2.61 -1.56 -23.75
CA GLY A 241 -2.56 -1.71 -22.32
C GLY A 241 -3.92 -2.01 -21.70
N TYR A 242 -3.92 -2.74 -20.61
CA TYR A 242 -5.08 -2.84 -19.73
C TYR A 242 -5.10 -1.64 -18.79
N LEU A 243 -6.20 -0.90 -18.76
CA LEU A 243 -6.39 0.27 -17.89
C LEU A 243 -7.79 0.24 -17.25
N PRO A 244 -7.95 0.81 -16.06
CA PRO A 244 -9.25 1.08 -15.49
C PRO A 244 -10.05 2.02 -16.40
N ALA A 245 -11.30 1.64 -16.68
CA ALA A 245 -12.16 2.38 -17.60
C ALA A 245 -12.41 3.83 -17.14
N HIS A 246 -12.62 4.03 -15.82
CA HIS A 246 -12.80 5.36 -15.22
C HIS A 246 -11.53 6.22 -15.34
N TYR A 247 -10.35 5.62 -15.19
CA TYR A 247 -9.07 6.33 -15.28
C TYR A 247 -8.74 6.73 -16.72
N ALA A 248 -9.07 5.88 -17.69
CA ALA A 248 -8.88 6.16 -19.12
C ALA A 248 -9.82 7.26 -19.65
N ARG A 249 -10.93 7.55 -18.98
CA ARG A 249 -12.01 8.43 -19.44
C ARG A 249 -11.56 9.81 -19.95
N PRO A 250 -10.65 10.56 -19.28
CA PRO A 250 -10.21 11.87 -19.78
C PRO A 250 -9.60 11.81 -21.19
N TRP A 251 -8.81 10.77 -21.46
CA TRP A 251 -8.17 10.60 -22.77
C TRP A 251 -9.16 10.09 -23.84
N LEU A 252 -10.16 9.31 -23.44
CA LEU A 252 -11.25 8.88 -24.33
C LEU A 252 -12.06 10.09 -24.80
N VAL A 253 -12.47 10.96 -23.88
CA VAL A 253 -13.26 12.17 -24.19
C VAL A 253 -12.49 13.11 -25.11
N ASN A 254 -11.17 13.21 -24.96
CA ASN A 254 -10.32 14.05 -25.80
C ASN A 254 -9.86 13.36 -27.10
N GLY A 255 -10.32 12.15 -27.40
CA GLY A 255 -9.93 11.41 -28.61
C GLY A 255 -8.46 10.98 -28.66
N LEU A 256 -7.78 10.97 -27.51
CA LEU A 256 -6.36 10.59 -27.39
C LEU A 256 -6.17 9.09 -27.15
N MET A 257 -7.21 8.42 -26.67
CA MET A 257 -7.30 6.97 -26.50
C MET A 257 -8.62 6.44 -27.06
N ARG A 258 -8.64 5.15 -27.32
CA ARG A 258 -9.81 4.37 -27.69
C ARG A 258 -9.86 3.07 -26.92
N ALA A 259 -11.03 2.69 -26.40
CA ALA A 259 -11.28 1.37 -25.86
C ALA A 259 -11.47 0.36 -27.01
N LEU A 260 -10.90 -0.82 -26.86
CA LEU A 260 -10.97 -1.92 -27.82
C LEU A 260 -11.91 -3.00 -27.28
N HIS A 261 -13.02 -3.24 -27.99
CA HIS A 261 -14.07 -4.19 -27.61
C HIS A 261 -14.57 -4.02 -26.16
N PRO A 262 -15.02 -2.83 -25.75
CA PRO A 262 -15.35 -2.51 -24.35
C PRO A 262 -16.44 -3.39 -23.76
N GLU A 263 -17.33 -3.97 -24.60
CA GLU A 263 -18.43 -4.83 -24.14
C GLU A 263 -17.99 -6.26 -23.86
N THR A 264 -16.91 -6.74 -24.46
CA THR A 264 -16.53 -8.16 -24.44
C THR A 264 -15.14 -8.43 -23.91
N LEU A 265 -14.20 -7.49 -24.05
CA LEU A 265 -12.80 -7.68 -23.64
C LEU A 265 -12.47 -6.82 -22.41
N ARG A 266 -13.20 -7.08 -21.34
CA ARG A 266 -13.03 -6.43 -20.04
C ARG A 266 -13.06 -7.47 -18.92
N TYR A 267 -12.58 -7.10 -17.75
CA TYR A 267 -12.68 -7.89 -16.53
C TYR A 267 -12.84 -6.97 -15.33
N GLU A 268 -13.30 -7.53 -14.23
CA GLU A 268 -13.47 -6.82 -12.98
C GLU A 268 -12.39 -7.23 -11.98
N VAL A 269 -11.95 -6.27 -11.18
CA VAL A 269 -11.02 -6.45 -10.08
C VAL A 269 -11.72 -6.06 -8.78
N GLN A 270 -11.71 -6.96 -7.79
CA GLN A 270 -12.27 -6.69 -6.47
C GLN A 270 -11.24 -5.92 -5.64
N HIS A 271 -11.58 -4.73 -5.20
CA HIS A 271 -10.84 -3.99 -4.19
C HIS A 271 -11.34 -4.32 -2.79
N SER A 272 -10.40 -4.50 -1.89
CA SER A 272 -10.67 -4.83 -0.49
C SER A 272 -9.88 -3.90 0.43
N MET A 273 -10.43 -3.64 1.59
CA MET A 273 -9.70 -3.09 2.72
C MET A 273 -8.98 -4.23 3.43
N ILE A 274 -7.74 -4.00 3.84
CA ILE A 274 -6.97 -4.90 4.69
C ILE A 274 -6.57 -4.25 6.00
N THR A 275 -6.55 -5.06 7.07
CA THR A 275 -6.03 -4.70 8.39
C THR A 275 -5.26 -5.89 8.97
N HIS A 276 -4.39 -5.65 9.96
CA HIS A 276 -3.66 -6.72 10.61
C HIS A 276 -4.54 -7.48 11.62
N MET A 277 -4.62 -8.81 11.53
CA MET A 277 -5.47 -9.67 12.41
C MET A 277 -4.88 -9.81 13.81
N GLY A 278 -3.94 -9.34 14.29
CA GLY A 278 -3.40 -9.54 15.65
C GLY A 278 -3.06 -8.24 16.36
N HIS A 279 -3.19 -7.12 15.66
CA HIS A 279 -2.92 -5.81 16.24
C HIS A 279 -4.23 -5.17 16.72
N PRO A 280 -4.28 -4.67 17.96
CA PRO A 280 -5.42 -3.89 18.42
C PRO A 280 -5.48 -2.61 17.59
N GLN A 281 -6.62 -2.38 16.96
CA GLN A 281 -6.89 -1.15 16.22
C GLN A 281 -7.16 -0.01 17.20
N SER A 282 -6.58 1.18 16.94
CA SER A 282 -6.93 2.39 17.66
C SER A 282 -8.39 2.76 17.44
N GLU A 283 -8.94 3.61 18.29
CA GLU A 283 -10.31 4.07 18.10
C GLU A 283 -10.48 4.89 16.83
N ALA A 284 -9.49 5.67 16.47
CA ALA A 284 -9.48 6.43 15.24
C ALA A 284 -9.52 5.52 14.00
N VAL A 285 -8.74 4.44 14.00
CA VAL A 285 -8.75 3.43 12.93
C VAL A 285 -10.13 2.79 12.83
N ARG A 286 -10.73 2.38 13.96
CA ARG A 286 -12.09 1.81 13.97
C ARG A 286 -13.13 2.79 13.46
N ALA A 287 -13.10 4.04 13.93
CA ALA A 287 -14.03 5.08 13.48
C ALA A 287 -13.92 5.34 11.98
N PHE A 288 -12.70 5.32 11.42
CA PHE A 288 -12.51 5.48 9.97
C PHE A 288 -13.02 4.25 9.20
N ILE A 289 -12.78 3.04 9.71
CA ILE A 289 -13.31 1.80 9.12
C ILE A 289 -14.83 1.83 9.09
N ASP A 290 -15.47 2.21 10.20
CA ASP A 290 -16.93 2.31 10.29
C ASP A 290 -17.49 3.34 9.29
N ASP A 291 -16.82 4.49 9.12
CA ASP A 291 -17.19 5.47 8.12
C ASP A 291 -17.04 4.93 6.69
N LEU A 292 -15.94 4.26 6.40
CA LEU A 292 -15.70 3.66 5.09
C LEU A 292 -16.76 2.59 4.76
N LEU A 293 -17.05 1.69 5.70
CA LEU A 293 -18.06 0.65 5.54
C LEU A 293 -19.47 1.26 5.36
N ALA A 294 -19.81 2.28 6.16
CA ALA A 294 -21.09 2.98 6.02
C ALA A 294 -21.25 3.64 4.64
N GLU A 295 -20.17 4.20 4.07
CA GLU A 295 -20.20 4.77 2.71
C GLU A 295 -20.37 3.69 1.61
N HIS A 296 -20.04 2.44 1.91
CA HIS A 296 -20.28 1.29 1.03
C HIS A 296 -21.58 0.51 1.34
N ASN A 297 -22.37 0.95 2.31
CA ASN A 297 -23.57 0.25 2.81
C ASN A 297 -23.27 -1.18 3.32
N LEU A 298 -22.15 -1.37 3.97
CA LEU A 298 -21.64 -2.63 4.54
C LEU A 298 -21.73 -2.64 6.07
#